data_a5064ff8d493ed726f72dbf80ff1c210
#
_entry.id   a5064ff8d493ed726f72dbf80ff1c210
#
_cell.length_a   1.000
_cell.length_b   1.000
_cell.length_c   1.000
_cell.angle_alpha   90.00
_cell.angle_beta   90.00
_cell.angle_gamma   90.00
#
_symmetry.space_group_name_H-M   'P 1'
#
loop_
_entity.id
_entity.type
_entity.pdbx_description
1 polymer ?
#
loop_
_entity_poly.entity_id
_entity_poly.type
_entity_poly.pdbx_seq_one_letter_code
_entity_poly.pdbx_strand_id
1 'polypeptide(L)'
;MIRTISRPRVRLTAVIPLFAIALFGGDAFAEQQDRGAQADPHAKHRQMAKQESAVASGMMTLEIPIAEMVTQNSEPVDFRADVVSDRIVVLDFIYTTCTTVCPVLTAIMSQVNGQLAERIGKDVILVSMTVDPKRDTPARLKKYSSNFRTDDGWLWLTGDKLVVDGVLRKLGAYTANFEDHPAMVLVGDGRTGQWSRFVGFPGADAIVDKVEQLTLARREGAAGGG
;
A
#
# COMPACT_ATOMS: atom_id res chain seq x y z
N MET A 1 36.29 -21.59 -40.70
CA MET A 1 36.05 -20.79 -41.93
C MET A 1 35.05 -19.69 -41.57
N ILE A 2 35.55 -18.48 -41.32
CA ILE A 2 34.78 -17.31 -40.89
C ILE A 2 34.72 -16.38 -42.11
N ARG A 3 33.54 -16.10 -42.63
CA ARG A 3 33.32 -15.13 -43.70
C ARG A 3 32.98 -13.77 -43.12
N THR A 4 33.91 -12.85 -43.25
CA THR A 4 33.78 -11.42 -42.96
C THR A 4 33.01 -10.76 -44.09
N ILE A 5 31.86 -10.14 -43.78
CA ILE A 5 31.08 -9.34 -44.73
C ILE A 5 31.40 -7.86 -44.49
N SER A 6 32.10 -7.26 -45.46
CA SER A 6 32.44 -5.85 -45.51
C SER A 6 31.25 -5.02 -46.01
N ARG A 7 30.89 -3.93 -45.28
CA ARG A 7 29.86 -2.96 -45.71
C ARG A 7 30.51 -1.75 -46.39
N PRO A 8 29.99 -1.26 -47.51
CA PRO A 8 30.53 -0.08 -48.19
C PRO A 8 30.06 1.21 -47.46
N ARG A 9 31.01 2.16 -47.32
CA ARG A 9 30.74 3.54 -46.87
C ARG A 9 30.22 4.37 -48.03
N VAL A 10 28.98 4.88 -47.91
CA VAL A 10 28.44 5.89 -48.81
C VAL A 10 28.84 7.26 -48.29
N ARG A 11 29.62 8.02 -49.05
CA ARG A 11 29.93 9.42 -48.84
C ARG A 11 28.83 10.27 -49.48
N LEU A 12 28.09 11.02 -48.68
CA LEU A 12 27.12 12.00 -49.16
C LEU A 12 27.80 13.38 -49.14
N THR A 13 28.04 13.93 -50.30
CA THR A 13 28.54 15.31 -50.48
C THR A 13 27.37 16.26 -50.42
N ALA A 14 27.37 17.17 -49.44
CA ALA A 14 26.39 18.25 -49.34
C ALA A 14 26.76 19.41 -50.24
N VAL A 15 25.87 19.75 -51.17
CA VAL A 15 25.91 20.97 -51.99
C VAL A 15 25.04 22.00 -51.31
N ILE A 16 25.63 23.14 -50.92
CA ILE A 16 24.95 24.31 -50.32
C ILE A 16 24.69 25.30 -51.45
N PRO A 17 23.46 25.68 -51.73
CA PRO A 17 23.19 26.90 -52.53
C PRO A 17 23.11 28.13 -51.63
N LEU A 18 23.95 29.10 -52.00
CA LEU A 18 23.88 30.49 -51.48
C LEU A 18 22.63 31.13 -52.04
N PHE A 19 21.72 31.60 -51.20
CA PHE A 19 20.62 32.48 -51.61
C PHE A 19 20.68 33.79 -50.83
N ALA A 20 20.54 34.86 -51.59
CA ALA A 20 20.80 36.25 -51.22
C ALA A 20 19.77 36.80 -50.23
N ILE A 21 20.30 37.72 -49.44
CA ILE A 21 19.60 38.56 -48.46
C ILE A 21 18.70 39.59 -49.19
N ALA A 22 17.43 39.62 -48.84
CA ALA A 22 16.60 40.78 -49.06
C ALA A 22 16.10 41.33 -47.67
N LEU A 23 16.60 42.48 -47.32
CA LEU A 23 16.15 43.27 -46.19
C LEU A 23 14.74 43.82 -46.46
N PHE A 24 13.76 43.38 -45.71
CA PHE A 24 12.52 44.09 -45.51
C PHE A 24 12.23 44.13 -44.01
N GLY A 25 12.31 45.35 -43.44
CA GLY A 25 11.86 45.63 -42.11
C GLY A 25 10.33 45.50 -42.02
N GLY A 26 9.89 44.80 -41.01
CA GLY A 26 8.50 44.67 -40.65
C GLY A 26 8.48 44.31 -39.21
N ASP A 27 8.11 45.28 -38.37
CA ASP A 27 7.80 45.05 -36.94
C ASP A 27 6.69 44.04 -36.83
N ALA A 28 7.05 42.77 -36.62
CA ALA A 28 6.09 41.76 -36.22
C ALA A 28 6.03 41.76 -34.69
N PHE A 29 5.00 42.40 -34.17
CA PHE A 29 4.53 42.17 -32.79
C PHE A 29 4.51 40.66 -32.53
N ALA A 30 5.42 40.18 -31.69
CA ALA A 30 5.35 38.88 -31.09
C ALA A 30 4.19 38.95 -30.08
N GLU A 31 3.01 38.59 -30.56
CA GLU A 31 1.86 38.25 -29.71
C GLU A 31 2.21 36.94 -28.99
N GLN A 32 2.81 37.13 -27.84
CA GLN A 32 3.08 36.08 -26.89
C GLN A 32 1.71 35.62 -26.36
N GLN A 33 1.11 34.62 -27.03
CA GLN A 33 -0.04 33.93 -26.51
C GLN A 33 0.37 33.34 -25.17
N ASP A 34 0.08 34.10 -24.12
CA ASP A 34 -0.06 33.63 -22.75
C ASP A 34 -1.14 32.53 -22.78
N ARG A 35 -0.69 31.29 -23.00
CA ARG A 35 -1.50 30.11 -22.72
C ARG A 35 -1.67 30.10 -21.23
N GLY A 36 -2.66 30.85 -20.75
CA GLY A 36 -3.11 30.81 -19.40
C GLY A 36 -3.16 29.36 -18.96
N ALA A 37 -2.37 29.00 -17.97
CA ALA A 37 -2.39 27.72 -17.32
C ALA A 37 -3.85 27.45 -16.93
N GLN A 38 -4.56 26.68 -17.76
CA GLN A 38 -5.89 26.21 -17.42
C GLN A 38 -5.74 25.45 -16.13
N ALA A 39 -6.19 26.07 -15.05
CA ALA A 39 -6.21 25.45 -13.74
C ALA A 39 -6.98 24.11 -13.90
N ASP A 40 -6.28 23.00 -13.68
CA ASP A 40 -6.87 21.67 -13.76
C ASP A 40 -8.11 21.63 -12.84
N PRO A 41 -9.33 21.51 -13.41
CA PRO A 41 -10.57 21.53 -12.61
C PRO A 41 -10.62 20.39 -11.59
N HIS A 42 -9.78 19.38 -11.75
CA HIS A 42 -9.66 18.24 -10.83
C HIS A 42 -8.54 18.38 -9.80
N ALA A 43 -7.70 19.44 -9.88
CA ALA A 43 -6.62 19.66 -8.91
C ALA A 43 -7.17 19.85 -7.50
N LYS A 44 -8.27 20.58 -7.36
CA LYS A 44 -8.98 20.77 -6.08
C LYS A 44 -9.55 19.45 -5.55
N HIS A 45 -10.15 18.64 -6.41
CA HIS A 45 -10.66 17.32 -6.03
C HIS A 45 -9.52 16.36 -5.68
N ARG A 46 -8.38 16.41 -6.38
CA ARG A 46 -7.18 15.63 -6.02
C ARG A 46 -6.56 16.10 -4.70
N GLN A 47 -6.56 17.40 -4.41
CA GLN A 47 -6.09 17.92 -3.12
C GLN A 47 -7.06 17.58 -1.99
N MET A 48 -8.38 17.67 -2.21
CA MET A 48 -9.39 17.25 -1.24
C MET A 48 -9.33 15.74 -1.01
N ALA A 49 -9.21 14.93 -2.05
CA ALA A 49 -9.01 13.48 -1.93
C ALA A 49 -7.70 13.11 -1.20
N LYS A 50 -6.62 13.89 -1.39
CA LYS A 50 -5.39 13.75 -0.59
C LYS A 50 -5.56 14.18 0.88
N GLN A 51 -6.47 15.10 1.15
CA GLN A 51 -6.70 15.65 2.48
C GLN A 51 -7.78 14.87 3.26
N GLU A 52 -8.73 14.21 2.57
CA GLU A 52 -9.67 13.23 3.15
C GLU A 52 -9.07 11.83 3.26
N SER A 53 -7.96 11.55 2.59
CA SER A 53 -7.28 10.26 2.65
C SER A 53 -6.53 10.13 3.96
N ALA A 54 -7.17 9.45 4.89
CA ALA A 54 -6.56 8.83 6.06
C ALA A 54 -5.73 9.77 6.93
N VAL A 55 -6.41 10.45 7.82
CA VAL A 55 -5.73 11.03 8.99
C VAL A 55 -5.11 9.84 9.74
N ALA A 56 -3.78 9.68 9.61
CA ALA A 56 -3.06 8.83 10.53
C ALA A 56 -3.27 9.41 11.92
N SER A 57 -4.01 8.71 12.80
CA SER A 57 -4.02 9.07 14.20
C SER A 57 -2.59 9.00 14.72
N GLY A 58 -2.23 9.88 15.65
CA GLY A 58 -0.90 9.86 16.28
C GLY A 58 -0.51 8.45 16.73
N MET A 59 0.77 8.24 17.02
CA MET A 59 1.25 6.95 17.52
C MET A 59 0.51 6.58 18.80
N MET A 60 0.08 5.33 18.89
CA MET A 60 -0.60 4.73 20.04
C MET A 60 0.14 3.45 20.43
N THR A 61 0.06 3.09 21.70
CA THR A 61 0.52 1.78 22.18
C THR A 61 -0.65 0.81 22.18
N LEU A 62 -0.51 -0.34 21.52
CA LEU A 62 -1.49 -1.42 21.56
C LEU A 62 -0.87 -2.65 22.23
N GLU A 63 -1.62 -3.22 23.15
CA GLU A 63 -1.32 -4.52 23.72
C GLU A 63 -1.94 -5.60 22.83
N ILE A 64 -1.10 -6.32 22.12
CA ILE A 64 -1.54 -7.40 21.22
C ILE A 64 -1.93 -8.62 22.07
N PRO A 65 -3.18 -9.12 21.95
CA PRO A 65 -3.62 -10.25 22.74
C PRO A 65 -3.01 -11.56 22.26
N ILE A 66 -2.78 -12.49 23.16
CA ILE A 66 -2.60 -13.91 22.84
C ILE A 66 -3.95 -14.43 22.36
N ALA A 67 -3.99 -14.97 21.15
CA ALA A 67 -5.23 -15.43 20.54
C ALA A 67 -4.94 -16.49 19.48
N GLU A 68 -5.55 -17.66 19.65
CA GLU A 68 -5.50 -18.72 18.64
C GLU A 68 -6.42 -18.37 17.47
N MET A 69 -5.84 -18.23 16.30
CA MET A 69 -6.51 -17.92 15.04
C MET A 69 -6.19 -18.95 13.98
N VAL A 70 -6.83 -18.86 12.83
CA VAL A 70 -6.63 -19.80 11.73
C VAL A 70 -6.38 -18.98 10.45
N THR A 71 -5.34 -19.38 9.68
CA THR A 71 -5.02 -18.77 8.40
C THR A 71 -5.97 -19.23 7.28
N GLN A 72 -5.90 -18.57 6.13
CA GLN A 72 -6.58 -18.99 4.89
C GLN A 72 -6.21 -20.41 4.43
N ASN A 73 -5.10 -20.95 4.91
CA ASN A 73 -4.65 -22.31 4.62
C ASN A 73 -5.08 -23.33 5.66
N SER A 74 -5.93 -22.95 6.63
CA SER A 74 -6.37 -23.77 7.76
C SER A 74 -5.23 -24.11 8.74
N GLU A 75 -4.21 -23.30 8.82
CA GLU A 75 -3.11 -23.45 9.76
C GLU A 75 -3.44 -22.68 11.05
N PRO A 76 -3.37 -23.31 12.23
CA PRO A 76 -3.51 -22.63 13.49
C PRO A 76 -2.29 -21.73 13.75
N VAL A 77 -2.53 -20.51 14.27
CA VAL A 77 -1.49 -19.54 14.61
C VAL A 77 -1.86 -18.78 15.87
N ASP A 78 -0.90 -18.48 16.73
CA ASP A 78 -1.09 -17.47 17.78
C ASP A 78 -0.89 -16.07 17.20
N PHE A 79 -1.89 -15.20 17.38
CA PHE A 79 -1.86 -13.86 16.80
C PHE A 79 -0.69 -13.02 17.30
N ARG A 80 -0.32 -13.13 18.61
CA ARG A 80 0.81 -12.39 19.16
C ARG A 80 2.14 -13.03 18.75
N ALA A 81 2.29 -14.35 18.98
CA ALA A 81 3.59 -14.99 18.86
C ALA A 81 3.98 -15.30 17.42
N ASP A 82 3.02 -15.79 16.60
CA ASP A 82 3.32 -16.28 15.25
C ASP A 82 3.06 -15.22 14.17
N VAL A 83 2.11 -14.28 14.43
CA VAL A 83 1.73 -13.27 13.44
C VAL A 83 2.43 -11.94 13.72
N VAL A 84 2.21 -11.33 14.86
CA VAL A 84 2.78 -10.01 15.19
C VAL A 84 4.25 -10.13 15.58
N SER A 85 4.55 -10.86 16.67
CA SER A 85 5.91 -11.11 17.15
C SER A 85 6.83 -9.89 17.03
N ASP A 86 7.96 -10.08 16.38
CA ASP A 86 9.04 -9.10 16.21
C ASP A 86 8.97 -8.36 14.85
N ARG A 87 7.84 -8.45 14.16
CA ARG A 87 7.66 -7.89 12.80
C ARG A 87 7.03 -6.50 12.82
N ILE A 88 7.21 -5.78 11.73
CA ILE A 88 6.35 -4.66 11.39
C ILE A 88 5.11 -5.22 10.71
N VAL A 89 3.95 -4.82 11.17
CA VAL A 89 2.66 -5.38 10.75
C VAL A 89 1.85 -4.31 10.07
N VAL A 90 1.30 -4.65 8.89
CA VAL A 90 0.25 -3.87 8.23
C VAL A 90 -1.01 -4.72 8.29
N LEU A 91 -2.02 -4.24 9.01
CA LEU A 91 -3.24 -5.00 9.31
C LEU A 91 -4.46 -4.24 8.82
N ASP A 92 -5.29 -4.87 7.98
CA ASP A 92 -6.61 -4.40 7.62
C ASP A 92 -7.71 -5.36 8.07
N PHE A 93 -8.97 -4.88 7.98
CA PHE A 93 -10.13 -5.62 8.43
C PHE A 93 -11.11 -5.79 7.27
N ILE A 94 -11.57 -7.02 7.07
CA ILE A 94 -12.40 -7.37 5.93
C ILE A 94 -13.57 -8.29 6.34
N TYR A 95 -14.55 -8.43 5.45
CA TYR A 95 -15.44 -9.58 5.41
C TYR A 95 -15.73 -9.96 3.95
N THR A 96 -15.79 -11.25 3.64
CA THR A 96 -15.78 -11.75 2.25
C THR A 96 -17.05 -11.43 1.47
N THR A 97 -18.15 -11.05 2.14
CA THR A 97 -19.41 -10.64 1.50
C THR A 97 -19.51 -9.13 1.25
N CYS A 98 -18.49 -8.35 1.63
CA CYS A 98 -18.42 -6.92 1.35
C CYS A 98 -18.18 -6.68 -0.15
N THR A 99 -19.05 -5.86 -0.76
CA THR A 99 -18.97 -5.55 -2.21
C THR A 99 -18.53 -4.13 -2.50
N THR A 100 -18.28 -3.31 -1.48
CA THR A 100 -18.00 -1.87 -1.61
C THR A 100 -16.62 -1.49 -1.06
N VAL A 101 -16.48 -1.45 0.25
CA VAL A 101 -15.30 -0.92 0.96
C VAL A 101 -14.12 -1.90 0.92
N CYS A 102 -14.36 -3.18 1.26
CA CYS A 102 -13.29 -4.15 1.39
C CYS A 102 -12.51 -4.40 0.09
N PRO A 103 -13.13 -4.52 -1.10
CA PRO A 103 -12.37 -4.68 -2.34
C PRO A 103 -11.43 -3.50 -2.63
N VAL A 104 -11.85 -2.27 -2.31
CA VAL A 104 -11.02 -1.07 -2.49
C VAL A 104 -9.83 -1.10 -1.53
N LEU A 105 -10.08 -1.40 -0.25
CA LEU A 105 -9.01 -1.46 0.75
C LEU A 105 -8.03 -2.61 0.45
N THR A 106 -8.54 -3.79 0.06
CA THR A 106 -7.71 -4.92 -0.34
C THR A 106 -6.85 -4.60 -1.59
N ALA A 107 -7.38 -3.82 -2.54
CA ALA A 107 -6.60 -3.36 -3.68
C ALA A 107 -5.45 -2.42 -3.26
N ILE A 108 -5.67 -1.56 -2.27
CA ILE A 108 -4.61 -0.73 -1.66
C ILE A 108 -3.57 -1.64 -0.98
N MET A 109 -4.00 -2.61 -0.18
CA MET A 109 -3.11 -3.59 0.46
C MET A 109 -2.30 -4.39 -0.56
N SER A 110 -2.88 -4.73 -1.73
CA SER A 110 -2.16 -5.39 -2.83
C SER A 110 -1.07 -4.49 -3.43
N GLN A 111 -1.27 -3.16 -3.48
CA GLN A 111 -0.21 -2.22 -3.88
C GLN A 111 0.90 -2.16 -2.83
N VAL A 112 0.55 -2.11 -1.54
CA VAL A 112 1.52 -2.19 -0.42
C VAL A 112 2.33 -3.49 -0.50
N ASN A 113 1.66 -4.63 -0.74
CA ASN A 113 2.32 -5.92 -0.94
C ASN A 113 3.35 -5.86 -2.07
N GLY A 114 2.99 -5.27 -3.21
CA GLY A 114 3.90 -5.12 -4.34
C GLY A 114 5.10 -4.20 -4.05
N GLN A 115 4.90 -3.10 -3.32
CA GLN A 115 5.97 -2.16 -2.97
C GLN A 115 6.93 -2.74 -1.91
N LEU A 116 6.43 -3.59 -1.02
CA LEU A 116 7.21 -4.20 0.07
C LEU A 116 7.60 -5.67 -0.20
N ALA A 117 7.45 -6.17 -1.43
CA ALA A 117 7.60 -7.58 -1.78
C ALA A 117 8.90 -8.24 -1.25
N GLU A 118 10.03 -7.52 -1.29
CA GLU A 118 11.31 -8.02 -0.78
C GLU A 118 11.35 -8.20 0.75
N ARG A 119 10.40 -7.61 1.47
CA ARG A 119 10.32 -7.58 2.93
C ARG A 119 9.16 -8.41 3.49
N ILE A 120 8.11 -8.61 2.68
CA ILE A 120 6.93 -9.40 3.09
C ILE A 120 7.34 -10.83 3.43
N GLY A 121 6.84 -11.33 4.56
CA GLY A 121 7.20 -12.64 5.10
C GLY A 121 8.54 -12.71 5.83
N LYS A 122 9.32 -11.62 5.84
CA LYS A 122 10.58 -11.50 6.57
C LYS A 122 10.40 -10.62 7.81
N ASP A 123 10.68 -9.35 7.69
CA ASP A 123 10.57 -8.34 8.76
C ASP A 123 9.26 -7.54 8.72
N VAL A 124 8.51 -7.65 7.62
CA VAL A 124 7.17 -7.10 7.45
C VAL A 124 6.17 -8.21 7.18
N ILE A 125 4.98 -8.09 7.75
CA ILE A 125 3.87 -9.00 7.47
C ILE A 125 2.61 -8.19 7.15
N LEU A 126 1.86 -8.64 6.14
CA LEU A 126 0.53 -8.16 5.86
C LEU A 126 -0.50 -9.10 6.47
N VAL A 127 -1.54 -8.52 7.05
CA VAL A 127 -2.62 -9.27 7.69
C VAL A 127 -3.96 -8.69 7.29
N SER A 128 -4.85 -9.52 6.77
CA SER A 128 -6.27 -9.19 6.61
C SER A 128 -7.07 -10.04 7.59
N MET A 129 -7.68 -9.39 8.59
CA MET A 129 -8.46 -10.08 9.63
C MET A 129 -9.95 -9.95 9.34
N THR A 130 -10.68 -11.07 9.40
CA THR A 130 -12.13 -11.01 9.24
C THR A 130 -12.83 -10.34 10.43
N VAL A 131 -13.88 -9.57 10.13
CA VAL A 131 -14.84 -9.08 11.13
C VAL A 131 -16.12 -9.91 11.19
N ASP A 132 -16.29 -10.89 10.27
CA ASP A 132 -17.41 -11.85 10.25
C ASP A 132 -16.95 -13.31 10.28
N PRO A 133 -16.30 -13.77 11.36
CA PRO A 133 -15.74 -15.13 11.43
C PRO A 133 -16.78 -16.23 11.36
N LYS A 134 -18.07 -15.91 11.57
CA LYS A 134 -19.15 -16.89 11.39
C LYS A 134 -19.33 -17.33 9.94
N ARG A 135 -19.08 -16.44 8.99
CA ARG A 135 -19.20 -16.70 7.55
C ARG A 135 -17.84 -16.94 6.90
N ASP A 136 -16.83 -16.23 7.34
CA ASP A 136 -15.50 -16.22 6.71
C ASP A 136 -14.64 -17.38 7.21
N THR A 137 -14.93 -18.56 6.67
CA THR A 137 -14.09 -19.76 6.88
C THR A 137 -12.74 -19.61 6.15
N PRO A 138 -11.69 -20.38 6.52
CA PRO A 138 -10.41 -20.40 5.80
C PRO A 138 -10.58 -20.55 4.30
N ALA A 139 -11.45 -21.46 3.84
CA ALA A 139 -11.71 -21.69 2.42
C ALA A 139 -12.33 -20.46 1.72
N ARG A 140 -13.20 -19.71 2.43
CA ARG A 140 -13.75 -18.45 1.88
C ARG A 140 -12.72 -17.35 1.82
N LEU A 141 -11.88 -17.20 2.84
CA LEU A 141 -10.76 -16.26 2.84
C LEU A 141 -9.78 -16.60 1.71
N LYS A 142 -9.43 -17.86 1.54
CA LYS A 142 -8.56 -18.31 0.44
C LYS A 142 -9.15 -18.00 -0.94
N LYS A 143 -10.46 -18.24 -1.12
CA LYS A 143 -11.15 -17.88 -2.36
C LYS A 143 -11.19 -16.36 -2.57
N TYR A 144 -11.43 -15.58 -1.52
CA TYR A 144 -11.44 -14.13 -1.62
C TYR A 144 -10.06 -13.58 -1.98
N SER A 145 -9.01 -14.02 -1.27
CA SER A 145 -7.63 -13.59 -1.49
C SER A 145 -7.13 -13.90 -2.91
N SER A 146 -7.59 -15.00 -3.53
CA SER A 146 -7.18 -15.37 -4.89
C SER A 146 -7.60 -14.36 -5.98
N ASN A 147 -8.49 -13.41 -5.69
CA ASN A 147 -8.83 -12.31 -6.59
C ASN A 147 -7.80 -11.17 -6.58
N PHE A 148 -6.84 -11.21 -5.68
CA PHE A 148 -5.84 -10.17 -5.48
C PHE A 148 -4.43 -10.77 -5.63
N ARG A 149 -3.46 -9.89 -5.85
CA ARG A 149 -2.06 -10.29 -5.88
C ARG A 149 -1.58 -10.42 -4.43
N THR A 150 -1.42 -11.65 -3.96
CA THR A 150 -0.98 -11.96 -2.60
C THR A 150 0.26 -12.84 -2.65
N ASP A 151 1.25 -12.51 -1.83
CA ASP A 151 2.46 -13.31 -1.62
C ASP A 151 2.32 -14.12 -0.31
N ASP A 152 3.20 -15.09 -0.05
CA ASP A 152 3.13 -16.00 1.10
C ASP A 152 3.16 -15.27 2.47
N GLY A 153 3.70 -14.07 2.52
CA GLY A 153 3.74 -13.23 3.73
C GLY A 153 2.49 -12.38 3.97
N TRP A 154 1.41 -12.58 3.20
CA TRP A 154 0.11 -11.96 3.46
C TRP A 154 -0.86 -12.98 4.04
N LEU A 155 -1.11 -12.88 5.34
CA LEU A 155 -2.00 -13.77 6.07
C LEU A 155 -3.43 -13.24 6.09
N TRP A 156 -4.38 -14.15 5.92
CA TRP A 156 -5.82 -13.89 6.02
C TRP A 156 -6.35 -14.69 7.20
N LEU A 157 -6.78 -13.99 8.25
CA LEU A 157 -7.06 -14.59 9.55
C LEU A 157 -8.55 -14.66 9.85
N THR A 158 -8.96 -15.79 10.37
CA THR A 158 -10.27 -16.06 10.97
C THR A 158 -10.09 -16.87 12.25
N GLY A 159 -11.18 -17.32 12.88
CA GLY A 159 -11.12 -18.15 14.08
C GLY A 159 -12.46 -18.27 14.79
N ASP A 160 -12.44 -18.71 16.03
CA ASP A 160 -13.63 -18.67 16.88
C ASP A 160 -14.13 -17.22 17.04
N LYS A 161 -15.45 -17.05 16.99
CA LYS A 161 -16.04 -15.71 17.02
C LYS A 161 -15.68 -14.94 18.30
N LEU A 162 -15.67 -15.60 19.45
CA LEU A 162 -15.36 -14.91 20.71
C LEU A 162 -13.90 -14.49 20.77
N VAL A 163 -13.01 -15.30 20.21
CA VAL A 163 -11.58 -14.99 20.08
C VAL A 163 -11.38 -13.82 19.14
N VAL A 164 -11.94 -13.86 17.93
CA VAL A 164 -11.84 -12.78 16.93
C VAL A 164 -12.43 -11.48 17.48
N ASP A 165 -13.64 -11.52 18.06
CA ASP A 165 -14.25 -10.35 18.68
C ASP A 165 -13.37 -9.76 19.80
N GLY A 166 -12.71 -10.62 20.59
CA GLY A 166 -11.77 -10.21 21.62
C GLY A 166 -10.57 -9.46 21.06
N VAL A 167 -9.96 -9.99 19.99
CA VAL A 167 -8.86 -9.33 19.27
C VAL A 167 -9.32 -8.00 18.69
N LEU A 168 -10.46 -7.95 18.00
CA LEU A 168 -11.00 -6.74 17.40
C LEU A 168 -11.23 -5.64 18.46
N ARG A 169 -11.72 -5.99 19.67
CA ARG A 169 -11.87 -5.01 20.77
C ARG A 169 -10.54 -4.45 21.22
N LYS A 170 -9.53 -5.29 21.39
CA LYS A 170 -8.17 -4.86 21.78
C LYS A 170 -7.53 -3.95 20.75
N LEU A 171 -7.77 -4.21 19.46
CA LEU A 171 -7.29 -3.40 18.35
C LEU A 171 -8.16 -2.14 18.10
N GLY A 172 -9.27 -1.97 18.80
CA GLY A 172 -10.20 -0.86 18.59
C GLY A 172 -10.93 -0.92 17.24
N ALA A 173 -11.17 -2.14 16.75
CA ALA A 173 -11.78 -2.45 15.46
C ALA A 173 -13.12 -3.18 15.58
N TYR A 174 -13.60 -3.43 16.80
CA TYR A 174 -14.87 -4.13 17.02
C TYR A 174 -16.07 -3.24 16.73
N THR A 175 -17.04 -3.78 15.99
CA THR A 175 -18.40 -3.23 15.82
C THR A 175 -19.42 -4.31 16.17
N ALA A 176 -20.56 -3.92 16.73
CA ALA A 176 -21.62 -4.87 17.09
C ALA A 176 -22.23 -5.51 15.83
N ASN A 177 -22.38 -4.72 14.77
CA ASN A 177 -22.70 -5.18 13.43
C ASN A 177 -21.44 -5.07 12.55
N PHE A 178 -20.97 -6.19 12.00
CA PHE A 178 -19.76 -6.22 11.17
C PHE A 178 -19.91 -5.38 9.88
N GLU A 179 -21.13 -5.17 9.38
CA GLU A 179 -21.38 -4.35 8.19
C GLU A 179 -21.10 -2.87 8.42
N ASP A 180 -21.13 -2.42 9.67
CA ASP A 180 -20.83 -1.03 10.08
C ASP A 180 -19.32 -0.80 10.31
N HIS A 181 -18.48 -1.81 10.00
CA HIS A 181 -17.05 -1.69 10.21
C HIS A 181 -16.44 -0.63 9.27
N PRO A 182 -15.75 0.39 9.78
CA PRO A 182 -15.14 1.41 8.94
C PRO A 182 -13.93 0.86 8.19
N ALA A 183 -13.65 1.42 7.02
CA ALA A 183 -12.35 1.20 6.38
C ALA A 183 -11.24 1.64 7.33
N MET A 184 -10.30 0.75 7.65
CA MET A 184 -9.25 1.02 8.60
C MET A 184 -8.02 0.15 8.33
N VAL A 185 -6.83 0.75 8.45
CA VAL A 185 -5.55 0.05 8.44
C VAL A 185 -4.79 0.41 9.72
N LEU A 186 -4.20 -0.59 10.35
CA LEU A 186 -3.24 -0.44 11.44
C LEU A 186 -1.85 -0.76 10.91
N VAL A 187 -0.89 0.10 11.22
CA VAL A 187 0.53 -0.16 10.93
C VAL A 187 1.29 -0.05 12.23
N GLY A 188 1.99 -1.10 12.61
CA GLY A 188 2.65 -1.12 13.90
C GLY A 188 3.89 -1.98 13.98
N ASP A 189 4.60 -1.82 15.07
CA ASP A 189 5.81 -2.54 15.41
C ASP A 189 5.53 -3.49 16.58
N GLY A 190 5.55 -4.80 16.31
CA GLY A 190 5.30 -5.83 17.32
C GLY A 190 6.34 -5.83 18.44
N ARG A 191 7.58 -5.39 18.17
CA ARG A 191 8.65 -5.30 19.16
C ARG A 191 8.42 -4.19 20.17
N THR A 192 8.03 -3.00 19.71
CA THR A 192 7.88 -1.81 20.55
C THR A 192 6.45 -1.57 21.03
N GLY A 193 5.47 -2.23 20.41
CA GLY A 193 4.06 -2.00 20.66
C GLY A 193 3.54 -0.65 20.15
N GLN A 194 4.32 0.04 19.30
CA GLN A 194 3.94 1.32 18.70
C GLN A 194 3.12 1.11 17.43
N TRP A 195 1.94 1.72 17.37
CA TRP A 195 0.99 1.56 16.27
C TRP A 195 0.48 2.91 15.79
N SER A 196 0.10 2.95 14.54
CA SER A 196 -0.63 4.05 13.90
C SER A 196 -1.89 3.52 13.25
N ARG A 197 -2.97 4.30 13.29
CA ARG A 197 -4.26 3.95 12.68
C ARG A 197 -4.54 4.90 11.53
N PHE A 198 -4.89 4.35 10.39
CA PHE A 198 -5.44 5.06 9.25
C PHE A 198 -6.93 4.74 9.18
N VAL A 199 -7.77 5.75 9.05
CA VAL A 199 -9.23 5.61 8.88
C VAL A 199 -9.58 6.06 7.47
N GLY A 200 -10.45 5.33 6.78
CA GLY A 200 -10.77 5.58 5.37
C GLY A 200 -9.85 4.80 4.42
N PHE A 201 -9.51 5.38 3.31
CA PHE A 201 -8.71 4.77 2.25
C PHE A 201 -7.33 5.42 2.13
N PRO A 202 -6.35 5.02 2.95
CA PRO A 202 -4.99 5.55 2.83
C PRO A 202 -4.39 5.17 1.48
N GLY A 203 -3.60 6.07 0.89
CA GLY A 203 -2.76 5.70 -0.25
C GLY A 203 -1.74 4.64 0.17
N ALA A 204 -1.39 3.72 -0.74
CA ALA A 204 -0.38 2.70 -0.47
C ALA A 204 0.95 3.33 -0.01
N ASP A 205 1.36 4.44 -0.63
CA ASP A 205 2.59 5.16 -0.28
C ASP A 205 2.59 5.63 1.19
N ALA A 206 1.46 6.13 1.70
CA ALA A 206 1.37 6.56 3.10
C ALA A 206 1.52 5.39 4.09
N ILE A 207 1.06 4.21 3.73
CA ILE A 207 1.24 2.98 4.51
C ILE A 207 2.72 2.55 4.47
N VAL A 208 3.31 2.53 3.28
CA VAL A 208 4.73 2.18 3.08
C VAL A 208 5.65 3.15 3.82
N ASP A 209 5.41 4.46 3.73
CA ASP A 209 6.14 5.48 4.46
C ASP A 209 6.10 5.23 5.98
N LYS A 210 4.95 4.78 6.51
CA LYS A 210 4.83 4.42 7.92
C LYS A 210 5.66 3.19 8.27
N VAL A 211 5.68 2.16 7.41
CA VAL A 211 6.54 0.98 7.57
C VAL A 211 8.02 1.39 7.61
N GLU A 212 8.44 2.28 6.71
CA GLU A 212 9.82 2.77 6.67
C GLU A 212 10.19 3.59 7.91
N GLN A 213 9.29 4.45 8.40
CA GLN A 213 9.48 5.20 9.64
C GLN A 213 9.70 4.27 10.84
N LEU A 214 8.89 3.21 10.99
CA LEU A 214 9.07 2.23 12.06
C LEU A 214 10.38 1.45 11.91
N THR A 215 10.78 1.14 10.67
CA THR A 215 12.04 0.48 10.37
C THR A 215 13.24 1.34 10.79
N LEU A 216 13.21 2.63 10.49
CA LEU A 216 14.26 3.57 10.90
C LEU A 216 14.34 3.69 12.41
N ALA A 217 13.21 3.84 13.10
CA ALA A 217 13.15 3.92 14.56
C ALA A 217 13.75 2.66 15.23
N ARG A 218 13.52 1.46 14.67
CA ARG A 218 14.17 0.22 15.13
C ARG A 218 15.69 0.27 15.04
N ARG A 219 16.22 0.80 13.94
CA ARG A 219 17.68 0.91 13.70
C ARG A 219 18.33 1.90 14.66
N GLU A 220 17.68 3.04 14.88
CA GLU A 220 18.15 4.07 15.81
C GLU A 220 18.13 3.57 17.26
N GLY A 221 17.04 2.90 17.67
CA GLY A 221 16.96 2.29 19.00
C GLY A 221 18.01 1.20 19.26
N ALA A 222 18.39 0.44 18.22
CA ALA A 222 19.45 -0.56 18.31
C ALA A 222 20.85 0.06 18.39
N ALA A 223 21.07 1.21 17.75
CA ALA A 223 22.36 1.92 17.76
C ALA A 223 22.61 2.71 19.05
N GLY A 224 21.55 3.13 19.76
CA GLY A 224 21.64 3.91 21.01
C GLY A 224 21.71 3.09 22.30
N GLY A 225 21.62 1.76 22.23
CA GLY A 225 21.59 0.83 23.39
C GLY A 225 22.88 0.06 23.61
N GLY A 226 24.01 0.48 23.01
CA GLY A 226 25.31 -0.15 23.14
C GLY A 226 26.23 0.54 24.17
#